data_5268f3dcacbb144336e453bd8a6444de
#
_entry.id   5268f3dcacbb144336e453bd8a6444de
#
_cell.length_a   1.000
_cell.length_b   1.000
_cell.length_c   1.000
_cell.angle_alpha   90.00
_cell.angle_beta   90.00
_cell.angle_gamma   90.00
#
_symmetry.space_group_name_H-M   'P 1'
#
loop_
_entity.id
_entity.type
_entity.pdbx_description
1 polymer ?
#
loop_
_entity_poly.entity_id
_entity_poly.type
_entity_poly.pdbx_seq_one_letter_code
_entity_poly.pdbx_strand_id
1 'polypeptide(L)'
;MKNLIFLTFIFTFNASANLAINLSNNDIFIQSEKIEILKEKNEIHFIKKLKIKNDYIVISADSAIYNNNEKVLNISGNLAEITSSSSNSPFAGKAKNIYLFNDNSIELSGDAYFENDGIKFKSSSIKFNQQNGKVLN
;
A
#
# COMPACT_ATOMS: atom_id res chain seq x y z
N MET A 1 23.82 -12.59 -24.20
CA MET A 1 23.31 -13.43 -23.15
C MET A 1 23.01 -12.63 -21.92
N LYS A 2 21.80 -12.68 -21.52
CA LYS A 2 21.33 -11.83 -20.43
C LYS A 2 21.33 -12.60 -19.13
N ASN A 3 22.17 -12.18 -18.23
CA ASN A 3 22.12 -12.67 -16.88
C ASN A 3 21.05 -11.92 -16.12
N LEU A 4 19.93 -12.58 -15.92
CA LEU A 4 18.94 -12.08 -14.99
C LEU A 4 19.48 -12.33 -13.58
N ILE A 5 19.96 -11.28 -12.96
CA ILE A 5 20.33 -11.36 -11.55
C ILE A 5 19.06 -11.09 -10.76
N PHE A 6 18.41 -12.17 -10.36
CA PHE A 6 17.38 -12.08 -9.34
C PHE A 6 18.09 -11.96 -8.00
N LEU A 7 18.13 -10.77 -7.45
CA LEU A 7 18.52 -10.62 -6.07
C LEU A 7 17.29 -10.95 -5.22
N THR A 8 17.08 -12.25 -5.04
CA THR A 8 16.06 -12.71 -4.13
C THR A 8 16.67 -12.81 -2.75
N PHE A 9 16.37 -11.84 -1.89
CA PHE A 9 16.70 -11.99 -0.48
C PHE A 9 15.66 -12.89 0.15
N ILE A 10 16.01 -14.17 0.27
CA ILE A 10 15.17 -15.12 1.02
C ILE A 10 15.66 -15.09 2.46
N PHE A 11 14.92 -14.43 3.31
CA PHE A 11 15.12 -14.58 4.75
C PHE A 11 14.29 -15.76 5.23
N THR A 12 14.98 -16.90 5.49
CA THR A 12 14.35 -18.12 5.95
C THR A 12 14.35 -18.21 7.48
N PHE A 13 13.57 -17.40 8.10
CA PHE A 13 13.15 -17.62 9.49
C PHE A 13 11.73 -17.10 9.57
N ASN A 14 10.76 -17.82 10.02
CA ASN A 14 9.40 -17.36 10.31
C ASN A 14 9.22 -15.85 10.14
N ALA A 15 10.06 -15.28 9.34
CA ALA A 15 10.33 -13.88 9.25
C ALA A 15 9.73 -13.37 7.98
N SER A 16 8.86 -12.49 8.18
CA SER A 16 8.52 -11.48 7.22
C SER A 16 9.76 -10.66 6.89
N ALA A 17 9.93 -10.35 5.61
CA ALA A 17 10.87 -9.35 5.16
C ALA A 17 10.29 -7.96 5.41
N ASN A 18 11.12 -7.02 5.82
CA ASN A 18 10.71 -5.65 6.11
C ASN A 18 11.49 -4.67 5.25
N LEU A 19 10.80 -3.67 4.74
CA LEU A 19 11.41 -2.59 3.96
C LEU A 19 10.71 -1.27 4.28
N ALA A 20 11.45 -0.18 4.30
CA ALA A 20 10.90 1.16 4.41
C ALA A 20 11.05 1.91 3.10
N ILE A 21 9.98 2.57 2.65
CA ILE A 21 9.97 3.42 1.47
C ILE A 21 9.55 4.81 1.92
N ASN A 22 10.27 5.85 1.46
CA ASN A 22 9.82 7.22 1.68
C ASN A 22 8.89 7.65 0.55
N LEU A 23 7.67 8.02 0.90
CA LEU A 23 6.64 8.44 -0.03
C LEU A 23 5.87 9.59 0.60
N SER A 24 5.70 10.71 -0.11
CA SER A 24 5.07 11.92 0.42
C SER A 24 5.76 12.46 1.69
N ASN A 25 7.08 12.35 1.77
CA ASN A 25 7.89 12.69 2.94
C ASN A 25 7.55 11.89 4.21
N ASN A 26 6.90 10.75 4.05
CA ASN A 26 6.61 9.83 5.14
C ASN A 26 7.33 8.50 4.90
N ASP A 27 7.87 7.92 5.95
CA ASP A 27 8.41 6.58 5.88
C ASP A 27 7.26 5.59 5.97
N ILE A 28 7.14 4.76 4.95
CA ILE A 28 6.14 3.69 4.88
C ILE A 28 6.87 2.39 5.16
N PHE A 29 6.45 1.70 6.21
CA PHE A 29 7.04 0.42 6.61
C PHE A 29 6.20 -0.71 6.02
N ILE A 30 6.85 -1.57 5.23
CA ILE A 30 6.20 -2.66 4.51
C ILE A 30 6.76 -3.98 4.98
N GLN A 31 5.88 -4.88 5.38
CA GLN A 31 6.18 -6.23 5.82
C GLN A 31 5.48 -7.23 4.89
N SER A 32 6.21 -8.23 4.41
CA SER A 32 5.68 -9.30 3.58
C SER A 32 6.49 -10.57 3.76
N GLU A 33 6.01 -11.70 3.26
CA GLU A 33 6.80 -12.93 3.31
C GLU A 33 8.03 -12.85 2.41
N LYS A 34 7.90 -12.19 1.25
CA LYS A 34 8.97 -12.13 0.25
C LYS A 34 9.05 -10.74 -0.37
N ILE A 35 10.27 -10.29 -0.64
CA ILE A 35 10.54 -9.05 -1.36
C ILE A 35 11.41 -9.37 -2.57
N GLU A 36 11.02 -8.90 -3.75
CA GLU A 36 11.78 -8.98 -4.98
C GLU A 36 12.11 -7.58 -5.49
N ILE A 37 13.38 -7.33 -5.73
CA ILE A 37 13.81 -6.05 -6.29
C ILE A 37 14.12 -6.26 -7.76
N LEU A 38 13.37 -5.61 -8.64
CA LEU A 38 13.50 -5.71 -10.09
C LEU A 38 14.16 -4.43 -10.60
N LYS A 39 15.48 -4.42 -10.64
CA LYS A 39 16.27 -3.22 -11.01
C LYS A 39 15.97 -2.73 -12.41
N GLU A 40 15.79 -3.63 -13.38
CA GLU A 40 15.53 -3.26 -14.77
C GLU A 40 14.20 -2.51 -14.93
N LYS A 41 13.20 -2.87 -14.13
CA LYS A 41 11.89 -2.22 -14.15
C LYS A 41 11.79 -1.08 -13.15
N ASN A 42 12.80 -0.92 -12.30
CA ASN A 42 12.79 0.03 -11.20
C ASN A 42 11.57 -0.18 -10.28
N GLU A 43 11.28 -1.45 -9.99
CA GLU A 43 10.15 -1.88 -9.17
C GLU A 43 10.60 -2.73 -7.98
N ILE A 44 9.81 -2.68 -6.93
CA ILE A 44 9.95 -3.58 -5.78
C ILE A 44 8.62 -4.30 -5.59
N HIS A 45 8.65 -5.63 -5.57
CA HIS A 45 7.49 -6.48 -5.39
C HIS A 45 7.47 -7.05 -3.98
N PHE A 46 6.35 -6.88 -3.29
CA PHE A 46 6.10 -7.43 -1.96
C PHE A 46 5.06 -8.54 -2.10
N ILE A 47 5.40 -9.74 -1.68
CA ILE A 47 4.63 -10.93 -1.99
C ILE A 47 4.18 -11.61 -0.71
N LYS A 48 2.89 -11.84 -0.60
CA LYS A 48 2.17 -12.56 0.47
C LYS A 48 2.18 -11.87 1.83
N LYS A 49 1.04 -11.92 2.48
CA LYS A 49 0.82 -11.46 3.86
C LYS A 49 1.36 -10.05 4.08
N LEU A 50 0.89 -9.16 3.25
CA LEU A 50 1.34 -7.78 3.25
C LEU A 50 0.75 -7.01 4.42
N LYS A 51 1.62 -6.31 5.15
CA LYS A 51 1.22 -5.33 6.14
C LYS A 51 2.01 -4.04 5.92
N ILE A 52 1.28 -2.94 5.80
CA ILE A 52 1.87 -1.62 5.56
C ILE A 52 1.41 -0.68 6.65
N LYS A 53 2.30 0.15 7.16
CA LYS A 53 1.93 1.20 8.10
C LYS A 53 2.84 2.42 7.97
N ASN A 54 2.26 3.56 8.27
CA ASN A 54 2.97 4.81 8.52
C ASN A 54 2.28 5.53 9.69
N ASP A 55 2.56 6.82 9.89
CA ASP A 55 1.99 7.58 10.99
C ASP A 55 0.47 7.74 10.89
N TYR A 56 -0.10 7.57 9.70
CA TYR A 56 -1.51 7.88 9.43
C TYR A 56 -2.38 6.65 9.18
N ILE A 57 -1.81 5.58 8.62
CA ILE A 57 -2.58 4.45 8.10
C ILE A 57 -1.97 3.10 8.43
N VAL A 58 -2.83 2.08 8.43
CA VAL A 58 -2.43 0.68 8.46
C VAL A 58 -3.17 -0.03 7.32
N ILE A 59 -2.45 -0.81 6.51
CA ILE A 59 -3.02 -1.56 5.39
C ILE A 59 -2.67 -3.04 5.55
N SER A 60 -3.66 -3.89 5.28
CA SER A 60 -3.49 -5.35 5.17
C SER A 60 -3.94 -5.80 3.79
N ALA A 61 -3.13 -6.59 3.11
CA ALA A 61 -3.40 -7.04 1.76
C ALA A 61 -2.60 -8.30 1.42
N ASP A 62 -2.67 -8.73 0.16
CA ASP A 62 -1.95 -9.91 -0.30
C ASP A 62 -0.56 -9.56 -0.85
N SER A 63 -0.47 -8.50 -1.64
CA SER A 63 0.77 -8.13 -2.31
C SER A 63 0.79 -6.65 -2.68
N ALA A 64 1.96 -6.15 -3.05
CA ALA A 64 2.12 -4.79 -3.54
C ALA A 64 3.29 -4.68 -4.51
N ILE A 65 3.23 -3.68 -5.37
CA ILE A 65 4.30 -3.31 -6.29
C ILE A 65 4.58 -1.82 -6.11
N TYR A 66 5.82 -1.50 -5.74
CA TYR A 66 6.27 -0.12 -5.72
C TYR A 66 6.98 0.21 -7.03
N ASN A 67 6.46 1.21 -7.75
CA ASN A 67 7.10 1.75 -8.95
C ASN A 67 7.92 2.98 -8.55
N ASN A 68 9.23 2.85 -8.59
CA ASN A 68 10.12 3.94 -8.16
C ASN A 68 10.20 5.10 -9.17
N ASN A 69 9.86 4.86 -10.43
CA ASN A 69 9.80 5.93 -11.44
C ASN A 69 8.60 6.84 -11.21
N GLU A 70 7.44 6.24 -10.99
CA GLU A 70 6.17 6.97 -10.79
C GLU A 70 5.95 7.39 -9.34
N LYS A 71 6.70 6.82 -8.40
CA LYS A 71 6.51 7.03 -6.96
C LYS A 71 5.09 6.66 -6.54
N VAL A 72 4.65 5.46 -6.95
CA VAL A 72 3.33 4.93 -6.63
C VAL A 72 3.49 3.51 -6.07
N LEU A 73 2.79 3.25 -4.97
CA LEU A 73 2.67 1.91 -4.40
C LEU A 73 1.30 1.36 -4.74
N ASN A 74 1.26 0.31 -5.54
CA ASN A 74 0.03 -0.40 -5.93
C ASN A 74 -0.12 -1.64 -5.05
N ILE A 75 -1.14 -1.63 -4.23
CA ILE A 75 -1.44 -2.69 -3.26
C ILE A 75 -2.65 -3.46 -3.75
N SER A 76 -2.60 -4.79 -3.71
CA SER A 76 -3.70 -5.62 -4.18
C SER A 76 -4.01 -6.77 -3.23
N GLY A 77 -5.27 -7.21 -3.26
CA GLY A 77 -5.73 -8.33 -2.48
C GLY A 77 -7.12 -8.77 -2.90
N ASN A 78 -7.57 -9.85 -2.33
CA ASN A 78 -8.95 -10.32 -2.51
C ASN A 78 -9.93 -9.31 -1.93
N LEU A 79 -9.58 -8.70 -0.80
CA LEU A 79 -9.92 -7.35 -0.43
C LEU A 79 -8.73 -6.81 0.36
N ALA A 80 -8.12 -5.75 -0.16
CA ALA A 80 -7.14 -4.99 0.60
C ALA A 80 -7.91 -4.05 1.54
N GLU A 81 -7.45 -3.94 2.78
CA GLU A 81 -8.12 -3.15 3.81
C GLU A 81 -7.19 -2.07 4.34
N ILE A 82 -7.76 -0.88 4.56
CA ILE A 82 -7.05 0.26 5.12
C ILE A 82 -7.82 0.83 6.30
N THR A 83 -7.10 1.18 7.35
CA THR A 83 -7.65 1.90 8.50
C THR A 83 -6.73 3.05 8.88
N SER A 84 -7.30 4.09 9.46
CA SER A 84 -6.51 5.18 10.03
C SER A 84 -5.83 4.74 11.32
N SER A 85 -4.62 5.23 11.55
CA SER A 85 -3.90 5.02 12.81
C SER A 85 -4.35 5.98 13.90
N SER A 86 -4.98 7.09 13.52
CA SER A 86 -5.39 8.15 14.43
C SER A 86 -6.83 8.00 14.86
N SER A 87 -7.12 8.19 16.16
CA SER A 87 -8.48 8.23 16.66
C SER A 87 -9.17 9.57 16.43
N ASN A 88 -8.43 10.62 16.04
CA ASN A 88 -9.00 11.96 15.85
C ASN A 88 -9.80 12.11 14.54
N SER A 89 -9.44 11.34 13.52
CA SER A 89 -10.14 11.34 12.24
C SER A 89 -10.22 9.90 11.73
N PRO A 90 -11.05 9.06 12.39
CA PRO A 90 -11.09 7.65 12.06
C PRO A 90 -11.73 7.43 10.70
N PHE A 91 -11.06 6.63 9.88
CA PHE A 91 -11.59 6.17 8.61
C PHE A 91 -11.20 4.72 8.36
N ALA A 92 -11.95 4.07 7.52
CA ALA A 92 -11.69 2.69 7.11
C ALA A 92 -12.13 2.52 5.66
N GLY A 93 -11.44 1.66 4.94
CA GLY A 93 -11.77 1.38 3.56
C GLY A 93 -11.33 0.01 3.13
N LYS A 94 -11.85 -0.43 2.00
CA LYS A 94 -11.45 -1.69 1.37
C LYS A 94 -11.72 -1.65 -0.12
N ALA A 95 -10.89 -2.34 -0.87
CA ALA A 95 -11.00 -2.44 -2.32
C ALA A 95 -10.12 -3.58 -2.83
N LYS A 96 -10.24 -3.89 -4.11
CA LYS A 96 -9.35 -4.85 -4.77
C LYS A 96 -7.93 -4.29 -4.90
N ASN A 97 -7.82 -2.99 -5.13
CA ASN A 97 -6.54 -2.29 -5.24
C ASN A 97 -6.55 -1.02 -4.41
N ILE A 98 -5.41 -0.73 -3.78
CA ILE A 98 -5.17 0.51 -3.05
C ILE A 98 -3.89 1.12 -3.62
N TYR A 99 -3.98 2.36 -4.08
CA TYR A 99 -2.84 3.11 -4.60
C TYR A 99 -2.43 4.19 -3.62
N LEU A 100 -1.17 4.17 -3.20
CA LEU A 100 -0.57 5.25 -2.43
C LEU A 100 0.26 6.11 -3.37
N PHE A 101 -0.10 7.38 -3.47
CA PHE A 101 0.59 8.34 -4.32
C PHE A 101 1.57 9.20 -3.53
N ASN A 102 2.45 9.92 -4.24
CA ASN A 102 3.47 10.75 -3.63
C ASN A 102 2.97 12.16 -3.25
N ASP A 103 1.66 12.35 -3.18
CA ASP A 103 1.00 13.62 -2.85
C ASP A 103 0.06 13.51 -1.65
N ASN A 104 0.23 12.52 -0.79
CA ASN A 104 -0.62 12.20 0.35
C ASN A 104 -2.02 11.70 -0.02
N SER A 105 -2.31 11.46 -1.30
CA SER A 105 -3.59 10.88 -1.70
C SER A 105 -3.52 9.37 -1.77
N ILE A 106 -4.68 8.75 -1.51
CA ILE A 106 -4.88 7.30 -1.60
C ILE A 106 -6.10 7.08 -2.48
N GLU A 107 -6.01 6.11 -3.37
CA GLU A 107 -7.13 5.70 -4.20
C GLU A 107 -7.50 4.25 -3.93
N LEU A 108 -8.76 4.01 -3.61
CA LEU A 108 -9.37 2.69 -3.53
C LEU A 108 -10.01 2.39 -4.88
N SER A 109 -9.65 1.27 -5.50
CA SER A 109 -10.12 0.91 -6.83
C SER A 109 -10.59 -0.53 -6.89
N GLY A 110 -11.75 -0.75 -7.50
CA GLY A 110 -12.38 -2.06 -7.61
C GLY A 110 -13.23 -2.40 -6.40
N ASP A 111 -14.55 -2.30 -6.54
CA ASP A 111 -15.52 -2.51 -5.46
C ASP A 111 -15.15 -1.72 -4.21
N ALA A 112 -14.82 -0.45 -4.40
CA ALA A 112 -14.32 0.40 -3.34
C ALA A 112 -15.40 0.73 -2.31
N TYR A 113 -15.04 0.58 -1.05
CA TYR A 113 -15.83 0.99 0.10
C TYR A 113 -14.99 1.87 1.01
N PHE A 114 -15.57 2.96 1.48
CA PHE A 114 -14.88 3.88 2.37
C PHE A 114 -15.85 4.46 3.39
N GLU A 115 -15.40 4.55 4.62
CA GLU A 115 -16.18 5.10 5.72
C GLU A 115 -15.35 6.15 6.45
N ASN A 116 -15.93 7.33 6.63
CA ASN A 116 -15.31 8.41 7.37
C ASN A 116 -16.39 9.19 8.10
N ASP A 117 -16.21 9.37 9.41
CA ASP A 117 -17.09 10.16 10.26
C ASP A 117 -18.58 9.73 10.13
N GLY A 118 -18.80 8.42 10.12
CA GLY A 118 -20.15 7.86 10.01
C GLY A 118 -20.74 7.88 8.62
N ILE A 119 -20.07 8.47 7.64
CA ILE A 119 -20.53 8.52 6.25
C ILE A 119 -19.89 7.38 5.48
N LYS A 120 -20.70 6.62 4.75
CA LYS A 120 -20.28 5.46 3.98
C LYS A 120 -20.36 5.73 2.49
N PHE A 121 -19.29 5.41 1.78
CA PHE A 121 -19.17 5.58 0.33
C PHE A 121 -18.97 4.23 -0.33
N LYS A 122 -19.67 3.98 -1.42
CA LYS A 122 -19.42 2.84 -2.30
C LYS A 122 -19.30 3.32 -3.72
N SER A 123 -18.25 2.86 -4.42
CA SER A 123 -17.99 3.28 -5.80
C SER A 123 -17.01 2.31 -6.44
N SER A 124 -16.82 2.42 -7.74
CA SER A 124 -15.73 1.73 -8.43
C SER A 124 -14.36 2.29 -8.04
N SER A 125 -14.31 3.58 -7.66
CA SER A 125 -13.08 4.25 -7.26
C SER A 125 -13.40 5.37 -6.25
N ILE A 126 -12.59 5.46 -5.21
CA ILE A 126 -12.70 6.50 -4.17
C ILE A 126 -11.29 7.01 -3.86
N LYS A 127 -11.10 8.33 -3.95
CA LYS A 127 -9.83 8.97 -3.64
C LYS A 127 -9.97 9.84 -2.41
N PHE A 128 -9.00 9.78 -1.50
CA PHE A 128 -9.03 10.54 -0.25
C PHE A 128 -7.63 10.91 0.22
N ASN A 129 -7.57 11.84 1.16
CA ASN A 129 -6.32 12.26 1.79
C ASN A 129 -5.97 11.34 2.96
N GLN A 130 -4.74 10.81 3.00
CA GLN A 130 -4.35 9.83 4.02
C GLN A 130 -4.25 10.42 5.44
N GLN A 131 -4.03 11.72 5.56
CA GLN A 131 -3.85 12.35 6.87
C GLN A 131 -5.17 12.56 7.61
N ASN A 132 -6.23 12.91 6.89
CA ASN A 132 -7.51 13.28 7.49
C ASN A 132 -8.71 12.48 6.97
N GLY A 133 -8.51 11.59 5.99
CA GLY A 133 -9.58 10.80 5.40
C GLY A 133 -10.58 11.59 4.57
N LYS A 134 -10.26 12.83 4.22
CA LYS A 134 -11.17 13.66 3.43
C LYS A 134 -11.23 13.19 1.99
N VAL A 135 -12.44 12.91 1.49
CA VAL A 135 -12.65 12.48 0.11
C VAL A 135 -12.32 13.62 -0.84
N LEU A 136 -11.58 13.29 -1.90
CA LEU A 136 -11.13 14.23 -2.92
C LEU A 136 -11.97 14.09 -4.20
N ASN A 137 -12.13 15.19 -4.92
CA ASN A 137 -12.82 15.19 -6.21
C ASN A 137 -11.86 14.87 -7.36
#